data_79deb5092f5df53a3f8a441cf634c561
#
_entry.id   79deb5092f5df53a3f8a441cf634c561
#
_cell.length_a   1.000
_cell.length_b   1.000
_cell.length_c   1.000
_cell.angle_alpha   90.00
_cell.angle_beta   90.00
_cell.angle_gamma   90.00
#
_symmetry.space_group_name_H-M   'P 1'
#
loop_
_entity.id
_entity.type
_entity.pdbx_description
1 polymer ?
#
loop_
_entity_poly.entity_id
_entity_poly.type
_entity_poly.pdbx_seq_one_letter_code
_entity_poly.pdbx_strand_id
1 'polypeptide(L)'
;DIICASCAMRASVSPSPIPDDRPCAMHRTIFDTPVVNTALRGLSLAFLKVTGWKVEGSLPAGVTKCVVIAAPHTSNWDLPYTLMVAFALRLTPYWMGKQSIFTFPFGTLMRWLGGIAVNRSQASNLVDSCAQALVQAEGSVHLVVPPEGTRSKTRYWKTGFYYIALQAQVPIVMAYMDYSRKVSGLGPLFYPTGDIEKDMVAIKAFYAPFKGKNAEQFETPPDQP
;
A
#
# COMPACT_ATOMS: atom_id res chain seq x y z
N ASP A 1 -5.26 -60.68 -19.47
CA ASP A 1 -4.58 -60.28 -18.24
C ASP A 1 -3.27 -59.53 -18.60
N ILE A 2 -3.37 -58.24 -18.87
CA ILE A 2 -2.18 -57.40 -19.01
C ILE A 2 -2.43 -56.13 -18.20
N ILE A 3 -1.80 -56.08 -17.05
CA ILE A 3 -1.80 -54.93 -16.15
C ILE A 3 -0.76 -53.97 -16.67
N CYS A 4 -1.19 -52.83 -17.20
CA CYS A 4 -0.30 -51.74 -17.63
C CYS A 4 -0.12 -50.78 -16.44
N ALA A 5 1.02 -50.90 -15.74
CA ALA A 5 1.46 -49.96 -14.73
C ALA A 5 2.10 -48.76 -15.41
N SER A 6 1.35 -47.70 -15.67
CA SER A 6 1.89 -46.39 -16.06
C SER A 6 2.16 -45.58 -14.83
N CYS A 7 3.41 -45.64 -14.37
CA CYS A 7 3.92 -44.83 -13.28
C CYS A 7 4.06 -43.36 -13.74
N ALA A 8 3.16 -42.50 -13.30
CA ALA A 8 3.22 -41.08 -13.55
C ALA A 8 4.35 -40.47 -12.72
N MET A 9 5.51 -40.24 -13.32
CA MET A 9 6.53 -39.32 -12.81
C MET A 9 5.95 -37.90 -12.79
N ARG A 10 5.50 -37.46 -11.64
CA ARG A 10 5.31 -36.03 -11.39
C ARG A 10 6.70 -35.38 -11.32
N ALA A 11 7.13 -34.78 -12.40
CA ALA A 11 8.25 -33.87 -12.37
C ALA A 11 7.86 -32.67 -11.49
N SER A 12 8.55 -32.52 -10.36
CA SER A 12 8.50 -31.32 -9.54
C SER A 12 9.20 -30.21 -10.34
N VAL A 13 8.42 -29.43 -11.05
CA VAL A 13 8.88 -28.17 -11.65
C VAL A 13 9.07 -27.20 -10.51
N SER A 14 10.32 -27.00 -10.09
CA SER A 14 10.68 -25.86 -9.24
C SER A 14 10.33 -24.59 -10.02
N PRO A 15 9.57 -23.64 -9.44
CA PRO A 15 9.32 -22.38 -10.11
C PRO A 15 10.64 -21.63 -10.25
N SER A 16 11.13 -21.50 -11.50
CA SER A 16 12.20 -20.56 -11.82
C SER A 16 11.75 -19.15 -11.43
N PRO A 17 12.63 -18.30 -10.87
CA PRO A 17 12.30 -16.92 -10.61
C PRO A 17 12.31 -16.11 -11.92
N ILE A 18 11.29 -16.32 -12.76
CA ILE A 18 11.01 -15.38 -13.84
C ILE A 18 10.44 -14.14 -13.15
N PRO A 19 11.02 -12.95 -13.34
CA PRO A 19 10.40 -11.73 -12.87
C PRO A 19 9.00 -11.66 -13.46
N ASP A 20 8.00 -11.63 -12.62
CA ASP A 20 6.63 -11.44 -13.07
C ASP A 20 6.51 -10.00 -13.59
N ASP A 21 6.56 -9.83 -14.91
CA ASP A 21 6.49 -8.52 -15.58
C ASP A 21 5.09 -7.88 -15.51
N ARG A 22 4.15 -8.51 -14.79
CA ARG A 22 2.84 -7.92 -14.58
C ARG A 22 2.96 -6.72 -13.64
N PRO A 23 2.48 -5.54 -14.03
CA PRO A 23 2.37 -4.42 -13.11
C PRO A 23 1.48 -4.84 -11.92
N CYS A 24 1.89 -4.52 -10.70
CA CYS A 24 1.23 -4.90 -9.44
C CYS A 24 1.32 -6.37 -9.02
N ALA A 25 2.26 -7.19 -9.53
CA ALA A 25 2.45 -8.54 -9.02
C ALA A 25 2.80 -8.54 -7.53
N MET A 26 1.97 -9.21 -6.72
CA MET A 26 2.23 -9.39 -5.28
C MET A 26 3.34 -10.41 -5.11
N HIS A 27 4.32 -10.10 -4.28
CA HIS A 27 5.50 -10.90 -4.04
C HIS A 27 5.76 -11.06 -2.54
N ARG A 28 6.62 -11.99 -2.17
CA ARG A 28 6.99 -12.18 -0.77
C ARG A 28 7.78 -10.98 -0.24
N THR A 29 7.35 -10.47 0.91
CA THR A 29 7.90 -9.26 1.53
C THR A 29 8.52 -9.55 2.89
N ILE A 30 9.14 -8.53 3.49
CA ILE A 30 9.64 -8.57 4.86
C ILE A 30 8.53 -8.89 5.87
N PHE A 31 7.29 -8.51 5.57
CA PHE A 31 6.12 -8.73 6.42
C PHE A 31 5.68 -10.20 6.47
N ASP A 32 6.07 -10.99 5.48
CA ASP A 32 5.79 -12.43 5.39
C ASP A 32 6.85 -13.30 6.10
N THR A 33 7.84 -12.68 6.75
CA THR A 33 8.93 -13.39 7.44
C THR A 33 8.74 -13.29 8.95
N PRO A 34 8.20 -14.32 9.64
CA PRO A 34 7.70 -14.21 11.02
C PRO A 34 8.70 -13.68 12.03
N VAL A 35 9.94 -14.20 12.01
CA VAL A 35 10.99 -13.78 12.96
C VAL A 35 11.39 -12.33 12.72
N VAL A 36 11.64 -11.98 11.45
CA VAL A 36 12.05 -10.62 11.05
C VAL A 36 10.92 -9.62 11.35
N ASN A 37 9.69 -9.97 11.00
CA ASN A 37 8.52 -9.15 11.28
C ASN A 37 8.37 -8.88 12.78
N THR A 38 8.48 -9.91 13.63
CA THR A 38 8.36 -9.75 15.08
C THR A 38 9.48 -8.85 15.66
N ALA A 39 10.72 -9.04 15.22
CA ALA A 39 11.84 -8.21 15.65
C ALA A 39 11.68 -6.76 15.22
N LEU A 40 11.35 -6.53 13.95
CA LEU A 40 11.15 -5.17 13.40
C LEU A 40 9.93 -4.48 14.02
N ARG A 41 8.88 -5.24 14.36
CA ARG A 41 7.75 -4.69 15.11
C ARG A 41 8.19 -4.17 16.49
N GLY A 42 8.98 -4.95 17.22
CA GLY A 42 9.51 -4.51 18.52
C GLY A 42 10.36 -3.26 18.40
N LEU A 43 11.28 -3.22 17.43
CA LEU A 43 12.11 -2.05 17.14
C LEU A 43 11.28 -0.83 16.72
N SER A 44 10.28 -1.03 15.86
CA SER A 44 9.39 0.04 15.39
C SER A 44 8.60 0.66 16.54
N LEU A 45 8.02 -0.17 17.41
CA LEU A 45 7.29 0.30 18.59
C LEU A 45 8.19 1.07 19.55
N ALA A 46 9.41 0.58 19.79
CA ALA A 46 10.38 1.26 20.64
C ALA A 46 10.79 2.62 20.04
N PHE A 47 11.11 2.65 18.74
CA PHE A 47 11.50 3.88 18.04
C PHE A 47 10.37 4.91 18.05
N LEU A 48 9.16 4.51 17.69
CA LEU A 48 7.99 5.40 17.67
C LEU A 48 7.72 5.97 19.07
N LYS A 49 7.82 5.14 20.11
CA LYS A 49 7.66 5.57 21.50
C LYS A 49 8.74 6.59 21.92
N VAL A 50 10.01 6.30 21.65
CA VAL A 50 11.14 7.19 22.01
C VAL A 50 11.06 8.52 21.26
N THR A 51 10.63 8.52 20.02
CA THR A 51 10.46 9.74 19.20
C THR A 51 9.15 10.48 19.48
N GLY A 52 8.30 9.95 20.37
CA GLY A 52 7.05 10.56 20.80
C GLY A 52 5.90 10.39 19.81
N TRP A 53 5.99 9.44 18.87
CA TRP A 53 4.90 9.11 17.96
C TRP A 53 3.88 8.20 18.62
N LYS A 54 2.61 8.48 18.35
CA LYS A 54 1.48 7.63 18.72
C LYS A 54 0.94 6.94 17.48
N VAL A 55 0.56 5.68 17.65
CA VAL A 55 -0.08 4.88 16.59
C VAL A 55 -1.52 4.62 17.01
N GLU A 56 -2.47 4.99 16.16
CA GLU A 56 -3.90 4.93 16.44
C GLU A 56 -4.63 4.09 15.39
N GLY A 57 -5.79 3.56 15.79
CA GLY A 57 -6.62 2.73 14.92
C GLY A 57 -6.11 1.30 14.77
N SER A 58 -6.91 0.51 14.12
CA SER A 58 -6.59 -0.87 13.74
C SER A 58 -7.45 -1.28 12.56
N LEU A 59 -6.96 -2.23 11.79
CA LEU A 59 -7.78 -2.81 10.73
C LEU A 59 -8.80 -3.77 11.39
N PRO A 60 -10.10 -3.66 11.06
CA PRO A 60 -11.10 -4.59 11.58
C PRO A 60 -10.80 -6.03 11.23
N ALA A 61 -11.12 -6.95 12.14
CA ALA A 61 -10.98 -8.37 11.90
C ALA A 61 -11.76 -8.79 10.64
N GLY A 62 -11.12 -9.56 9.76
CA GLY A 62 -11.72 -10.00 8.50
C GLY A 62 -11.42 -9.12 7.28
N VAL A 63 -10.91 -7.90 7.45
CA VAL A 63 -10.42 -7.08 6.32
C VAL A 63 -8.99 -7.49 5.99
N THR A 64 -8.85 -8.47 5.12
CA THR A 64 -7.53 -8.97 4.68
C THR A 64 -7.00 -8.23 3.46
N LYS A 65 -7.89 -7.65 2.64
CA LYS A 65 -7.53 -6.92 1.43
C LYS A 65 -8.16 -5.53 1.44
N CYS A 66 -7.37 -4.52 1.16
CA CYS A 66 -7.85 -3.14 1.06
C CYS A 66 -6.89 -2.26 0.25
N VAL A 67 -7.41 -1.14 -0.22
CA VAL A 67 -6.58 -0.04 -0.70
C VAL A 67 -6.39 0.95 0.44
N VAL A 68 -5.14 1.25 0.78
CA VAL A 68 -4.80 2.19 1.84
C VAL A 68 -4.40 3.52 1.20
N ILE A 69 -5.15 4.58 1.47
CA ILE A 69 -4.73 5.92 1.09
C ILE A 69 -3.81 6.45 2.17
N ALA A 70 -2.61 6.89 1.80
CA ALA A 70 -1.64 7.46 2.72
C ALA A 70 -1.42 8.95 2.39
N ALA A 71 -1.98 9.81 3.23
CA ALA A 71 -1.82 11.27 3.12
C ALA A 71 -1.73 11.91 4.53
N PRO A 72 -1.14 13.09 4.68
CA PRO A 72 -0.32 13.85 3.70
C PRO A 72 0.98 13.12 3.32
N HIS A 73 1.39 13.25 2.02
CA HIS A 73 2.65 12.70 1.54
C HIS A 73 3.59 13.82 1.06
N THR A 74 4.39 14.35 1.97
CA THR A 74 5.20 15.57 1.75
C THR A 74 6.70 15.39 1.95
N SER A 75 7.15 14.18 2.32
CA SER A 75 8.55 13.93 2.66
C SER A 75 9.01 12.52 2.29
N ASN A 76 10.33 12.36 2.10
CA ASN A 76 10.96 11.03 2.01
C ASN A 76 10.88 10.25 3.34
N TRP A 77 10.71 10.95 4.46
CA TRP A 77 10.55 10.33 5.77
C TRP A 77 9.22 9.60 5.95
N ASP A 78 8.24 9.89 5.10
CA ASP A 78 6.92 9.26 5.18
C ASP A 78 7.03 7.74 4.96
N LEU A 79 7.91 7.29 4.05
CA LEU A 79 8.10 5.86 3.81
C LEU A 79 8.65 5.10 5.03
N PRO A 80 9.78 5.49 5.68
CA PRO A 80 10.23 4.84 6.90
C PRO A 80 9.18 4.81 8.00
N TYR A 81 8.49 5.93 8.25
CA TYR A 81 7.42 5.97 9.26
C TYR A 81 6.23 5.08 8.89
N THR A 82 5.81 5.09 7.62
CA THR A 82 4.73 4.20 7.14
C THR A 82 5.08 2.73 7.37
N LEU A 83 6.32 2.31 7.09
CA LEU A 83 6.76 0.93 7.35
C LEU A 83 6.76 0.61 8.85
N MET A 84 7.24 1.52 9.71
CA MET A 84 7.21 1.33 11.16
C MET A 84 5.78 1.24 11.70
N VAL A 85 4.87 2.07 11.21
CA VAL A 85 3.44 2.02 11.57
C VAL A 85 2.81 0.73 11.06
N ALA A 86 3.17 0.28 9.86
CA ALA A 86 2.70 -0.99 9.33
C ALA A 86 3.14 -2.19 10.18
N PHE A 87 4.39 -2.22 10.65
CA PHE A 87 4.84 -3.23 11.61
C PHE A 87 4.07 -3.14 12.94
N ALA A 88 3.87 -1.93 13.47
CA ALA A 88 3.13 -1.72 14.71
C ALA A 88 1.70 -2.26 14.62
N LEU A 89 1.01 -1.99 13.51
CA LEU A 89 -0.38 -2.39 13.23
C LEU A 89 -0.53 -3.77 12.60
N ARG A 90 0.59 -4.49 12.35
CA ARG A 90 0.62 -5.81 11.70
C ARG A 90 -0.02 -5.80 10.30
N LEU A 91 0.22 -4.76 9.55
CA LEU A 91 -0.20 -4.65 8.15
C LEU A 91 0.82 -5.33 7.23
N THR A 92 0.37 -5.73 6.05
CA THR A 92 1.21 -6.22 4.95
C THR A 92 1.15 -5.22 3.80
N PRO A 93 1.87 -4.09 3.88
CA PRO A 93 1.76 -3.03 2.90
C PRO A 93 2.49 -3.38 1.60
N TYR A 94 1.82 -3.10 0.50
CA TYR A 94 2.42 -3.00 -0.84
C TYR A 94 2.29 -1.56 -1.29
N TRP A 95 3.41 -0.89 -1.54
CA TRP A 95 3.42 0.53 -1.89
C TRP A 95 3.96 0.76 -3.30
N MET A 96 3.37 1.71 -4.01
CA MET A 96 3.74 2.04 -5.39
C MET A 96 4.86 3.06 -5.43
N GLY A 97 5.95 2.73 -6.11
CA GLY A 97 7.10 3.60 -6.31
C GLY A 97 7.46 3.81 -7.78
N LYS A 98 8.16 4.92 -8.07
CA LYS A 98 8.67 5.19 -9.40
C LYS A 98 9.68 4.09 -9.81
N GLN A 99 9.64 3.64 -11.07
CA GLN A 99 10.53 2.60 -11.62
C GLN A 99 12.01 2.81 -11.23
N SER A 100 12.49 4.05 -11.22
CA SER A 100 13.90 4.36 -10.92
C SER A 100 14.35 4.01 -9.49
N ILE A 101 13.43 3.78 -8.54
CA ILE A 101 13.75 3.39 -7.16
C ILE A 101 14.12 1.90 -7.11
N PHE A 102 13.68 1.14 -8.10
CA PHE A 102 13.83 -0.32 -8.15
C PHE A 102 15.02 -0.79 -9.00
N THR A 103 15.97 0.10 -9.26
CA THR A 103 17.21 -0.21 -9.96
C THR A 103 18.32 -0.64 -8.98
N PHE A 104 19.35 -1.32 -9.50
CA PHE A 104 20.53 -1.68 -8.71
C PHE A 104 21.19 -0.43 -8.08
N PRO A 105 21.69 -0.48 -6.81
CA PRO A 105 21.77 -1.66 -5.94
C PRO A 105 20.53 -1.87 -5.04
N PHE A 106 19.61 -0.91 -4.94
CA PHE A 106 18.55 -0.91 -3.94
C PHE A 106 17.24 -1.58 -4.38
N GLY A 107 17.11 -1.94 -5.64
CA GLY A 107 15.85 -2.45 -6.20
C GLY A 107 15.29 -3.67 -5.49
N THR A 108 16.15 -4.64 -5.17
CA THR A 108 15.75 -5.86 -4.44
C THR A 108 15.27 -5.52 -3.02
N LEU A 109 15.97 -4.63 -2.31
CA LEU A 109 15.57 -4.17 -0.98
C LEU A 109 14.21 -3.46 -1.02
N MET A 110 14.00 -2.57 -2.00
CA MET A 110 12.73 -1.85 -2.13
C MET A 110 11.56 -2.80 -2.40
N ARG A 111 11.75 -3.81 -3.24
CA ARG A 111 10.75 -4.86 -3.46
C ARG A 111 10.49 -5.65 -2.18
N TRP A 112 11.52 -6.09 -1.49
CA TRP A 112 11.37 -6.82 -0.23
C TRP A 112 10.64 -6.02 0.85
N LEU A 113 10.78 -4.69 0.84
CA LEU A 113 10.01 -3.76 1.68
C LEU A 113 8.56 -3.53 1.19
N GLY A 114 8.07 -4.34 0.24
CA GLY A 114 6.71 -4.26 -0.31
C GLY A 114 6.55 -3.28 -1.46
N GLY A 115 7.65 -2.81 -2.04
CA GLY A 115 7.60 -1.87 -3.16
C GLY A 115 7.19 -2.51 -4.48
N ILE A 116 6.27 -1.87 -5.19
CA ILE A 116 5.82 -2.20 -6.54
C ILE A 116 6.30 -1.09 -7.49
N ALA A 117 7.07 -1.48 -8.51
CA ALA A 117 7.54 -0.54 -9.51
C ALA A 117 6.40 -0.14 -10.46
N VAL A 118 6.17 1.16 -10.60
CA VAL A 118 5.09 1.68 -11.44
C VAL A 118 5.66 2.47 -12.60
N ASN A 119 5.26 2.09 -13.81
CA ASN A 119 5.48 2.89 -15.01
C ASN A 119 4.29 3.84 -15.20
N ARG A 120 4.50 5.11 -14.91
CA ARG A 120 3.44 6.13 -14.94
C ARG A 120 2.95 6.48 -16.35
N SER A 121 3.66 6.06 -17.41
CA SER A 121 3.24 6.26 -18.80
C SER A 121 2.13 5.28 -19.24
N GLN A 122 1.86 4.24 -18.46
CA GLN A 122 0.86 3.20 -18.74
C GLN A 122 -0.25 3.19 -17.67
N ALA A 123 -0.74 4.37 -17.28
CA ALA A 123 -1.65 4.51 -16.16
C ALA A 123 -3.00 3.77 -16.30
N SER A 124 -3.52 3.63 -17.53
CA SER A 124 -4.79 2.93 -17.78
C SER A 124 -4.73 1.44 -17.42
N ASN A 125 -3.63 0.78 -17.77
CA ASN A 125 -3.47 -0.65 -17.49
C ASN A 125 -3.12 -0.92 -16.01
N LEU A 126 -2.67 0.11 -15.28
CA LEU A 126 -2.24 -0.02 -13.90
C LEU A 126 -3.41 -0.28 -12.95
N VAL A 127 -4.54 0.43 -13.13
CA VAL A 127 -5.74 0.26 -12.31
C VAL A 127 -6.24 -1.17 -12.41
N ASP A 128 -6.45 -1.65 -13.63
CA ASP A 128 -6.96 -3.02 -13.88
C ASP A 128 -5.99 -4.09 -13.34
N SER A 129 -4.69 -3.91 -13.59
CA SER A 129 -3.68 -4.83 -13.11
C SER A 129 -3.61 -4.90 -11.58
N CYS A 130 -3.73 -3.75 -10.90
CA CYS A 130 -3.72 -3.71 -9.44
C CYS A 130 -5.00 -4.28 -8.84
N ALA A 131 -6.16 -4.02 -9.45
CA ALA A 131 -7.42 -4.60 -9.01
C ALA A 131 -7.40 -6.13 -9.15
N GLN A 132 -6.96 -6.65 -10.30
CA GLN A 132 -6.81 -8.08 -10.51
C GLN A 132 -5.81 -8.71 -9.54
N ALA A 133 -4.66 -8.07 -9.30
CA ALA A 133 -3.66 -8.56 -8.36
C ALA A 133 -4.21 -8.63 -6.92
N LEU A 134 -5.01 -7.63 -6.49
CA LEU A 134 -5.70 -7.66 -5.20
C LEU A 134 -6.69 -8.81 -5.11
N VAL A 135 -7.50 -9.04 -6.14
CA VAL A 135 -8.48 -10.13 -6.16
C VAL A 135 -7.79 -11.49 -6.09
N GLN A 136 -6.73 -11.69 -6.89
CA GLN A 136 -6.02 -12.97 -7.03
C GLN A 136 -5.03 -13.24 -5.89
N ALA A 137 -4.64 -12.23 -5.12
CA ALA A 137 -3.67 -12.41 -4.05
C ALA A 137 -4.16 -13.38 -2.99
N GLU A 138 -3.26 -14.20 -2.47
CA GLU A 138 -3.50 -15.03 -1.30
C GLU A 138 -3.08 -14.27 -0.03
N GLY A 139 -3.83 -14.45 1.06
CA GLY A 139 -3.54 -13.81 2.35
C GLY A 139 -3.89 -12.33 2.44
N SER A 140 -3.15 -11.60 3.26
CA SER A 140 -3.43 -10.18 3.53
C SER A 140 -2.62 -9.27 2.62
N VAL A 141 -3.30 -8.36 1.94
CA VAL A 141 -2.71 -7.37 1.02
C VAL A 141 -3.31 -6.00 1.28
N HIS A 142 -2.46 -5.05 1.64
CA HIS A 142 -2.83 -3.67 1.90
C HIS A 142 -2.10 -2.78 0.89
N LEU A 143 -2.77 -2.44 -0.23
CA LEU A 143 -2.18 -1.65 -1.31
C LEU A 143 -2.12 -0.18 -0.95
N VAL A 144 -0.95 0.34 -0.64
CA VAL A 144 -0.74 1.72 -0.20
C VAL A 144 -0.54 2.65 -1.38
N VAL A 145 -1.41 3.63 -1.50
CA VAL A 145 -1.41 4.61 -2.60
C VAL A 145 -1.46 6.03 -2.03
N PRO A 146 -0.44 6.87 -2.25
CA PRO A 146 -0.55 8.29 -1.95
C PRO A 146 -1.42 8.95 -3.04
N PRO A 147 -2.57 9.55 -2.68
CA PRO A 147 -3.49 10.11 -3.67
C PRO A 147 -2.92 11.33 -4.39
N GLU A 148 -2.01 12.05 -3.76
CA GLU A 148 -1.30 13.19 -4.34
C GLU A 148 -0.41 12.76 -5.51
N GLY A 149 0.13 11.54 -5.49
CA GLY A 149 1.06 10.99 -6.49
C GLY A 149 2.39 11.73 -6.59
N THR A 150 2.64 12.69 -5.71
CA THR A 150 3.85 13.51 -5.57
C THR A 150 4.00 13.95 -4.13
N ARG A 151 5.17 14.49 -3.76
CA ARG A 151 5.43 15.10 -2.44
C ARG A 151 5.33 16.62 -2.46
N SER A 152 5.06 17.19 -3.61
CA SER A 152 4.81 18.62 -3.78
C SER A 152 3.33 18.90 -3.83
N LYS A 153 2.95 20.13 -3.52
CA LYS A 153 1.56 20.60 -3.63
C LYS A 153 0.98 20.25 -4.99
N THR A 154 -0.19 19.64 -5.00
CA THR A 154 -0.91 19.24 -6.21
C THR A 154 -2.28 19.88 -6.28
N ARG A 155 -2.72 20.20 -7.48
CA ARG A 155 -4.06 20.75 -7.71
C ARG A 155 -5.15 19.70 -7.62
N TYR A 156 -4.83 18.42 -7.89
CA TYR A 156 -5.80 17.34 -7.96
C TYR A 156 -5.22 16.08 -7.35
N TRP A 157 -6.03 15.34 -6.62
CA TRP A 157 -5.72 13.99 -6.20
C TRP A 157 -5.97 13.01 -7.35
N LYS A 158 -5.09 12.04 -7.47
CA LYS A 158 -5.25 10.96 -8.44
C LYS A 158 -6.28 9.98 -7.94
N THR A 159 -7.23 9.64 -8.79
CA THR A 159 -8.37 8.79 -8.44
C THR A 159 -8.14 7.30 -8.68
N GLY A 160 -6.94 6.90 -9.12
CA GLY A 160 -6.62 5.50 -9.41
C GLY A 160 -6.89 4.56 -8.24
N PHE A 161 -6.60 4.98 -6.99
CA PHE A 161 -6.88 4.20 -5.79
C PHE A 161 -8.38 3.86 -5.65
N TYR A 162 -9.25 4.80 -6.01
CA TYR A 162 -10.70 4.65 -5.95
C TYR A 162 -11.19 3.56 -6.90
N TYR A 163 -10.76 3.64 -8.16
CA TYR A 163 -11.13 2.66 -9.17
C TYR A 163 -10.54 1.27 -8.90
N ILE A 164 -9.32 1.19 -8.34
CA ILE A 164 -8.75 -0.09 -7.90
C ILE A 164 -9.65 -0.71 -6.82
N ALA A 165 -10.03 0.06 -5.81
CA ALA A 165 -10.88 -0.42 -4.72
C ALA A 165 -12.27 -0.84 -5.22
N LEU A 166 -12.87 -0.03 -6.09
CA LEU A 166 -14.18 -0.29 -6.68
C LEU A 166 -14.19 -1.57 -7.52
N GLN A 167 -13.21 -1.75 -8.40
CA GLN A 167 -13.10 -2.93 -9.27
C GLN A 167 -12.75 -4.20 -8.48
N ALA A 168 -11.88 -4.09 -7.49
CA ALA A 168 -11.51 -5.22 -6.63
C ALA A 168 -12.57 -5.54 -5.56
N GLN A 169 -13.59 -4.70 -5.41
CA GLN A 169 -14.63 -4.81 -4.38
C GLN A 169 -14.05 -4.87 -2.95
N VAL A 170 -13.02 -4.08 -2.69
CA VAL A 170 -12.37 -3.97 -1.39
C VAL A 170 -12.55 -2.57 -0.78
N PRO A 171 -12.53 -2.44 0.54
CA PRO A 171 -12.62 -1.13 1.17
C PRO A 171 -11.36 -0.29 0.93
N ILE A 172 -11.55 1.02 1.02
CA ILE A 172 -10.49 2.01 1.16
C ILE A 172 -10.28 2.27 2.66
N VAL A 173 -9.03 2.24 3.10
CA VAL A 173 -8.61 2.61 4.46
C VAL A 173 -7.91 3.94 4.39
N MET A 174 -8.37 4.90 5.17
CA MET A 174 -7.80 6.24 5.21
C MET A 174 -6.67 6.30 6.25
N ALA A 175 -5.44 5.97 5.83
CA ALA A 175 -4.27 6.08 6.70
C ALA A 175 -3.73 7.52 6.70
N TYR A 176 -3.31 7.99 7.86
CA TYR A 176 -2.80 9.34 8.02
C TYR A 176 -1.50 9.40 8.81
N MET A 177 -0.74 10.47 8.58
CA MET A 177 0.48 10.78 9.31
C MET A 177 0.52 12.28 9.61
N ASP A 178 0.26 12.63 10.87
CA ASP A 178 0.26 14.01 11.34
C ASP A 178 1.56 14.32 12.10
N TYR A 179 2.46 15.03 11.43
CA TYR A 179 3.74 15.41 12.01
C TYR A 179 3.60 16.48 13.09
N SER A 180 2.56 17.30 13.05
CA SER A 180 2.35 18.36 14.04
C SER A 180 1.98 17.80 15.41
N ARG A 181 1.24 16.71 15.43
CA ARG A 181 0.83 16.01 16.65
C ARG A 181 1.66 14.75 16.92
N LYS A 182 2.52 14.35 15.97
CA LYS A 182 3.24 13.06 15.99
C LYS A 182 2.30 11.88 16.18
N VAL A 183 1.26 11.84 15.39
CA VAL A 183 0.25 10.77 15.39
C VAL A 183 0.15 10.19 13.99
N SER A 184 0.14 8.88 13.89
CA SER A 184 -0.11 8.18 12.64
C SER A 184 -1.03 6.99 12.90
N GLY A 185 -1.83 6.62 11.93
CA GLY A 185 -2.74 5.50 12.12
C GLY A 185 -3.70 5.27 10.97
N LEU A 186 -4.71 4.46 11.28
CA LEU A 186 -5.78 4.13 10.37
C LEU A 186 -7.07 4.83 10.81
N GLY A 187 -7.68 5.53 9.88
CA GLY A 187 -9.03 6.06 10.00
C GLY A 187 -10.09 5.01 9.66
N PRO A 188 -11.33 5.45 9.41
CA PRO A 188 -12.43 4.55 9.10
C PRO A 188 -12.24 3.83 7.76
N LEU A 189 -12.93 2.70 7.62
CA LEU A 189 -13.13 2.06 6.33
C LEU A 189 -14.11 2.87 5.50
N PHE A 190 -13.80 3.00 4.23
CA PHE A 190 -14.65 3.65 3.25
C PHE A 190 -14.94 2.68 2.10
N TYR A 191 -16.19 2.44 1.80
CA TYR A 191 -16.61 1.59 0.68
C TYR A 191 -17.02 2.48 -0.49
N PRO A 192 -16.30 2.41 -1.65
CA PRO A 192 -16.67 3.20 -2.82
C PRO A 192 -18.10 2.95 -3.25
N THR A 193 -18.89 4.02 -3.45
CA THR A 193 -20.30 3.91 -3.86
C THR A 193 -20.48 3.86 -5.38
N GLY A 194 -19.44 4.22 -6.14
CA GLY A 194 -19.49 4.44 -7.59
C GLY A 194 -19.66 5.91 -7.96
N ASP A 195 -20.15 6.74 -7.04
CA ASP A 195 -20.24 8.20 -7.20
C ASP A 195 -18.94 8.84 -6.68
N ILE A 196 -17.95 8.95 -7.57
CA ILE A 196 -16.62 9.43 -7.20
C ILE A 196 -16.63 10.88 -6.70
N GLU A 197 -17.49 11.74 -7.23
CA GLU A 197 -17.53 13.15 -6.84
C GLU A 197 -17.96 13.27 -5.38
N LYS A 198 -19.05 12.62 -5.03
CA LYS A 198 -19.56 12.58 -3.66
C LYS A 198 -18.59 11.88 -2.69
N ASP A 199 -18.02 10.75 -3.11
CA ASP A 199 -17.10 9.97 -2.27
C ASP A 199 -15.82 10.75 -2.00
N MET A 200 -15.28 11.46 -2.98
CA MET A 200 -14.07 12.28 -2.82
C MET A 200 -14.26 13.45 -1.87
N VAL A 201 -15.46 14.04 -1.77
CA VAL A 201 -15.74 15.07 -0.76
C VAL A 201 -15.54 14.51 0.64
N ALA A 202 -16.11 13.34 0.94
CA ALA A 202 -15.98 12.70 2.25
C ALA A 202 -14.51 12.31 2.55
N ILE A 203 -13.81 11.75 1.56
CA ILE A 203 -12.39 11.37 1.71
C ILE A 203 -11.53 12.60 1.99
N LYS A 204 -11.67 13.67 1.22
CA LYS A 204 -10.90 14.90 1.41
C LYS A 204 -11.19 15.56 2.76
N ALA A 205 -12.45 15.58 3.18
CA ALA A 205 -12.85 16.13 4.47
C ALA A 205 -12.14 15.42 5.64
N PHE A 206 -11.93 14.11 5.56
CA PHE A 206 -11.17 13.36 6.55
C PHE A 206 -9.72 13.84 6.66
N TYR A 207 -9.08 14.18 5.54
CA TYR A 207 -7.66 14.57 5.53
C TYR A 207 -7.41 16.06 5.84
N ALA A 208 -8.41 16.90 5.78
CA ALA A 208 -8.29 18.34 5.99
C ALA A 208 -7.55 18.78 7.28
N PRO A 209 -7.72 18.11 8.45
CA PRO A 209 -7.05 18.52 9.68
C PRO A 209 -5.59 18.07 9.80
N PHE A 210 -5.09 17.16 8.96
CA PHE A 210 -3.76 16.57 9.12
C PHE A 210 -2.67 17.42 8.46
N LYS A 211 -1.49 17.45 9.08
CA LYS A 211 -0.33 18.21 8.61
C LYS A 211 0.84 17.28 8.29
N GLY A 212 1.31 17.34 7.05
CA GLY A 212 2.52 16.65 6.63
C GLY A 212 3.79 17.23 7.28
N LYS A 213 4.94 16.58 7.06
CA LYS A 213 6.24 17.06 7.55
C LYS A 213 6.57 18.45 6.99
N ASN A 214 6.29 18.66 5.72
CA ASN A 214 6.37 19.97 5.04
C ASN A 214 4.93 20.43 4.81
N ALA A 215 4.37 21.10 5.81
CA ALA A 215 2.93 21.42 5.84
C ALA A 215 2.51 22.31 4.66
N GLU A 216 3.41 23.16 4.17
CA GLU A 216 3.20 24.05 3.03
C GLU A 216 3.03 23.30 1.69
N GLN A 217 3.45 22.03 1.65
CA GLN A 217 3.34 21.18 0.46
C GLN A 217 2.06 20.37 0.42
N PHE A 218 1.25 20.41 1.48
CA PHE A 218 -0.01 19.71 1.56
C PHE A 218 -1.19 20.67 1.65
N GLU A 219 -2.14 20.46 0.79
CA GLU A 219 -3.46 21.06 0.84
C GLU A 219 -4.43 20.02 0.27
N THR A 220 -5.57 19.84 0.90
CA THR A 220 -6.64 19.06 0.27
C THR A 220 -7.15 19.86 -0.92
N PRO A 221 -7.02 19.34 -2.16
CA PRO A 221 -7.43 20.12 -3.33
C PRO A 221 -8.93 20.40 -3.28
N PRO A 222 -9.38 21.51 -3.83
CA PRO A 222 -10.80 21.77 -4.01
C PRO A 222 -11.44 20.66 -4.86
N ASP A 223 -12.75 20.57 -4.80
CA ASP A 223 -13.48 19.63 -5.64
C ASP A 223 -13.21 19.92 -7.10
N GLN A 224 -13.09 18.87 -7.89
CA GLN A 224 -12.94 19.03 -9.33
C GLN A 224 -14.25 19.59 -9.91
N PRO A 225 -14.16 20.58 -10.80
CA PRO A 225 -15.35 21.08 -11.50
C PRO A 225 -15.94 20.03 -12.43
#